data_52b8d5870e2263f24fcc8ddefd926642
#
_entry.id   52b8d5870e2263f24fcc8ddefd926642
#
_cell.length_a   1.000
_cell.length_b   1.000
_cell.length_c   1.000
_cell.angle_alpha   90.00
_cell.angle_beta   90.00
_cell.angle_gamma   90.00
#
_symmetry.space_group_name_H-M   'P 1'
#
loop_
_entity.id
_entity.type
_entity.pdbx_description
1 polymer ?
#
loop_
_entity_poly.entity_id
_entity_poly.type
_entity_poly.pdbx_seq_one_letter_code
_entity_poly.pdbx_strand_id
1 'polypeptide(L)'
;LNSKDWMASLIPFNIAMGPLSTLVTLEIYDLRGGAVGVSYAMSAGTAASILASILWGFALDRYDRKRVLLAGLLGTFLSLLALSFASSTAQVAAYYASASLFSSAVGMAVSVLIMDTIEKPRWSSAYSRYNMLSSVGYLAGDVGAAALSGFLRARTLDEIMAAVTAASVAWSLWAVPRSAVRFERESLLHVIEGFLVRLRVVPMFFLRLPTRSTFKPLRLLKLGRSPAAYIPTLFLAITVFYVSSGIFNTLYPYGLRALGLSSTEVFVVISAGMAAQALGYQLAPRLISSSGNNARASFRALLTRGASYIGIGVATRLAGSQAYLLGTGLTLYPLAAGIAFATFYTASNIMVFEVLKGSSEGRGLGLYSTLTGSAFFAGSLASGFLADRIGFGYTYVIAGLLLGGSAYMFRELENMA
;
A
#
# COMPACT_ATOMS: atom_id res chain seq x y z
N LEU A 1 23.42 -24.60 -2.02
CA LEU A 1 22.29 -23.87 -1.41
C LEU A 1 21.03 -24.26 -2.18
N ASN A 2 20.05 -24.83 -1.49
CA ASN A 2 18.77 -25.25 -2.08
C ASN A 2 18.14 -24.03 -2.78
N SER A 3 17.59 -24.24 -3.98
CA SER A 3 16.92 -23.19 -4.79
C SER A 3 15.75 -22.46 -4.09
N LYS A 4 15.46 -22.83 -2.85
CA LYS A 4 14.39 -22.27 -2.03
C LYS A 4 14.85 -21.22 -1.02
N ASP A 5 16.14 -21.08 -0.75
CA ASP A 5 16.63 -20.26 0.37
C ASP A 5 17.00 -18.82 -0.01
N TRP A 6 17.00 -18.50 -1.32
CA TRP A 6 17.35 -17.15 -1.76
C TRP A 6 16.37 -16.07 -1.26
N MET A 7 15.11 -16.42 -0.99
CA MET A 7 14.10 -15.48 -0.47
C MET A 7 14.46 -14.95 0.91
N ALA A 8 15.22 -15.73 1.70
CA ALA A 8 15.68 -15.30 3.02
C ALA A 8 16.64 -14.10 2.95
N SER A 9 17.36 -13.93 1.82
CA SER A 9 18.25 -12.78 1.63
C SER A 9 17.52 -11.44 1.56
N LEU A 10 16.20 -11.45 1.38
CA LEU A 10 15.35 -10.28 1.35
C LEU A 10 14.74 -9.92 2.73
N ILE A 11 14.96 -10.75 3.76
CA ILE A 11 14.48 -10.44 5.12
C ILE A 11 15.05 -9.11 5.62
N PRO A 12 16.36 -8.82 5.52
CA PRO A 12 16.87 -7.52 5.96
C PRO A 12 16.24 -6.35 5.21
N PHE A 13 16.06 -6.47 3.89
CA PHE A 13 15.37 -5.45 3.09
C PHE A 13 13.93 -5.21 3.60
N ASN A 14 13.18 -6.26 3.90
CA ASN A 14 11.81 -6.13 4.40
C ASN A 14 11.79 -5.51 5.82
N ILE A 15 12.79 -5.81 6.67
CA ILE A 15 12.96 -5.15 7.97
C ILE A 15 13.17 -3.65 7.79
N ALA A 16 13.99 -3.23 6.85
CA ALA A 16 14.22 -1.81 6.56
C ALA A 16 12.98 -1.11 5.99
N MET A 17 12.20 -1.80 5.19
CA MET A 17 11.03 -1.21 4.52
C MET A 17 9.80 -1.08 5.42
N GLY A 18 9.70 -1.86 6.51
CA GLY A 18 8.57 -1.79 7.45
C GLY A 18 8.33 -0.37 7.98
N PRO A 19 9.27 0.20 8.73
CA PRO A 19 9.10 1.50 9.39
C PRO A 19 9.23 2.70 8.45
N LEU A 20 9.65 2.53 7.19
CA LEU A 20 10.05 3.61 6.30
C LEU A 20 8.98 4.71 6.16
N SER A 21 7.73 4.35 5.92
CA SER A 21 6.65 5.35 5.75
C SER A 21 6.39 6.15 7.03
N THR A 22 6.49 5.49 8.17
CA THR A 22 6.33 6.14 9.48
C THR A 22 7.52 7.04 9.80
N LEU A 23 8.76 6.59 9.52
CA LEU A 23 9.97 7.41 9.70
C LEU A 23 9.91 8.68 8.86
N VAL A 24 9.61 8.58 7.56
CA VAL A 24 9.45 9.73 6.67
C VAL A 24 8.42 10.73 7.23
N THR A 25 7.33 10.23 7.76
CA THR A 25 6.29 11.07 8.38
C THR A 25 6.81 11.80 9.62
N LEU A 26 7.57 11.11 10.48
CA LEU A 26 8.16 11.68 11.69
C LEU A 26 9.28 12.67 11.36
N GLU A 27 10.11 12.41 10.35
CA GLU A 27 11.12 13.35 9.87
C GLU A 27 10.51 14.65 9.37
N ILE A 28 9.40 14.56 8.60
CA ILE A 28 8.69 15.76 8.14
C ILE A 28 8.12 16.54 9.33
N TYR A 29 7.68 15.84 10.37
CA TYR A 29 7.26 16.49 11.61
C TYR A 29 8.43 17.24 12.27
N ASP A 30 9.58 16.62 12.41
CA ASP A 30 10.77 17.21 13.02
C ASP A 30 11.30 18.42 12.19
N LEU A 31 11.18 18.35 10.86
CA LEU A 31 11.50 19.44 9.94
C LEU A 31 10.41 20.52 9.86
N ARG A 32 9.35 20.43 10.65
CA ARG A 32 8.20 21.33 10.66
C ARG A 32 7.50 21.48 9.30
N GLY A 33 7.52 20.40 8.49
CA GLY A 33 6.96 20.38 7.14
C GLY A 33 5.43 20.38 7.08
N GLY A 34 4.75 20.19 8.21
CA GLY A 34 3.29 20.19 8.30
C GLY A 34 2.61 19.01 7.66
N ALA A 35 1.29 18.94 7.78
CA ALA A 35 0.47 17.87 7.19
C ALA A 35 0.53 17.87 5.66
N VAL A 36 0.63 19.04 5.04
CA VAL A 36 0.77 19.18 3.58
C VAL A 36 2.11 18.62 3.10
N GLY A 37 3.20 18.83 3.85
CA GLY A 37 4.51 18.23 3.54
C GLY A 37 4.47 16.70 3.54
N VAL A 38 3.78 16.10 4.53
CA VAL A 38 3.56 14.65 4.58
C VAL A 38 2.78 14.16 3.36
N SER A 39 1.72 14.87 3.00
CA SER A 39 0.91 14.53 1.81
C SER A 39 1.72 14.55 0.53
N TYR A 40 2.56 15.54 0.33
CA TYR A 40 3.44 15.61 -0.84
C TYR A 40 4.45 14.48 -0.85
N ALA A 41 5.11 14.17 0.27
CA ALA A 41 6.09 13.09 0.33
C ALA A 41 5.44 11.72 0.05
N MET A 42 4.33 11.41 0.72
CA MET A 42 3.64 10.14 0.53
C MET A 42 3.05 10.00 -0.88
N SER A 43 2.51 11.08 -1.43
CA SER A 43 2.01 11.10 -2.80
C SER A 43 3.15 10.95 -3.82
N ALA A 44 4.29 11.60 -3.59
CA ALA A 44 5.48 11.44 -4.45
C ALA A 44 5.96 9.99 -4.46
N GLY A 45 6.02 9.31 -3.30
CA GLY A 45 6.36 7.89 -3.18
C GLY A 45 5.37 7.00 -3.95
N THR A 46 4.06 7.25 -3.80
CA THR A 46 3.02 6.51 -4.52
C THR A 46 3.12 6.72 -6.03
N ALA A 47 3.29 7.96 -6.49
CA ALA A 47 3.49 8.28 -7.91
C ALA A 47 4.75 7.59 -8.47
N ALA A 48 5.85 7.63 -7.72
CA ALA A 48 7.08 6.95 -8.09
C ALA A 48 6.89 5.42 -8.22
N SER A 49 6.13 4.79 -7.32
CA SER A 49 5.82 3.36 -7.40
C SER A 49 4.97 3.00 -8.61
N ILE A 50 4.01 3.85 -9.00
CA ILE A 50 3.20 3.67 -10.21
C ILE A 50 4.09 3.73 -11.46
N LEU A 51 4.95 4.75 -11.56
CA LEU A 51 5.90 4.88 -12.68
C LEU A 51 6.91 3.74 -12.69
N ALA A 52 7.40 3.33 -11.52
CA ALA A 52 8.34 2.24 -11.34
C ALA A 52 7.80 0.93 -11.91
N SER A 53 6.51 0.65 -11.76
CA SER A 53 5.90 -0.58 -12.29
C SER A 53 6.06 -0.72 -13.82
N ILE A 54 6.09 0.39 -14.53
CA ILE A 54 6.28 0.45 -15.97
C ILE A 54 7.78 0.28 -16.32
N LEU A 55 8.62 1.07 -15.65
CA LEU A 55 10.08 1.08 -15.90
C LEU A 55 10.70 -0.28 -15.61
N TRP A 56 10.41 -0.84 -14.44
CA TRP A 56 10.97 -2.12 -14.02
C TRP A 56 10.35 -3.31 -14.75
N GLY A 57 9.08 -3.24 -15.17
CA GLY A 57 8.49 -4.23 -16.05
C GLY A 57 9.30 -4.36 -17.34
N PHE A 58 9.59 -3.22 -17.98
CA PHE A 58 10.44 -3.19 -19.18
C PHE A 58 11.88 -3.67 -18.92
N ALA A 59 12.46 -3.31 -17.77
CA ALA A 59 13.80 -3.77 -17.41
C ALA A 59 13.85 -5.29 -17.19
N LEU A 60 12.82 -5.87 -16.57
CA LEU A 60 12.70 -7.31 -16.33
C LEU A 60 12.56 -8.12 -17.63
N ASP A 61 11.99 -7.54 -18.68
CA ASP A 61 11.90 -8.19 -19.99
C ASP A 61 13.24 -8.22 -20.73
N ARG A 62 14.14 -7.26 -20.45
CA ARG A 62 15.43 -7.08 -21.17
C ARG A 62 16.66 -7.57 -20.43
N TYR A 63 16.64 -7.48 -19.10
CA TYR A 63 17.80 -7.78 -18.28
C TYR A 63 17.59 -9.01 -17.39
N ASP A 64 18.69 -9.60 -16.94
CA ASP A 64 18.66 -10.67 -15.93
C ASP A 64 17.95 -10.20 -14.67
N ARG A 65 16.94 -10.99 -14.23
CA ARG A 65 16.08 -10.72 -13.06
C ARG A 65 16.90 -10.44 -11.80
N LYS A 66 18.01 -11.16 -11.60
CA LYS A 66 18.95 -10.92 -10.50
C LYS A 66 19.56 -9.53 -10.58
N ARG A 67 19.94 -9.05 -11.77
CA ARG A 67 20.50 -7.70 -11.94
C ARG A 67 19.47 -6.64 -11.61
N VAL A 68 18.23 -6.81 -12.04
CA VAL A 68 17.13 -5.87 -11.72
C VAL A 68 16.85 -5.87 -10.23
N LEU A 69 16.80 -7.03 -9.58
CA LEU A 69 16.64 -7.14 -8.12
C LEU A 69 17.76 -6.42 -7.38
N LEU A 70 19.01 -6.67 -7.75
CA LEU A 70 20.17 -6.02 -7.12
C LEU A 70 20.19 -4.51 -7.37
N ALA A 71 19.80 -4.04 -8.56
CA ALA A 71 19.63 -2.61 -8.84
C ALA A 71 18.55 -1.97 -7.94
N GLY A 72 17.44 -2.68 -7.74
CA GLY A 72 16.39 -2.26 -6.82
C GLY A 72 16.87 -2.17 -5.37
N LEU A 73 17.56 -3.21 -4.88
CA LEU A 73 18.12 -3.22 -3.53
C LEU A 73 19.17 -2.12 -3.34
N LEU A 74 20.10 -1.97 -4.28
CA LEU A 74 21.17 -0.95 -4.22
C LEU A 74 20.58 0.45 -4.31
N GLY A 75 19.64 0.68 -5.22
CA GLY A 75 18.96 1.98 -5.33
C GLY A 75 18.17 2.33 -4.07
N THR A 76 17.50 1.34 -3.44
CA THR A 76 16.83 1.55 -2.15
C THR A 76 17.83 1.88 -1.05
N PHE A 77 18.95 1.15 -0.96
CA PHE A 77 20.02 1.44 -0.01
C PHE A 77 20.53 2.88 -0.14
N LEU A 78 20.86 3.30 -1.37
CA LEU A 78 21.36 4.65 -1.63
C LEU A 78 20.31 5.72 -1.31
N SER A 79 19.03 5.44 -1.57
CA SER A 79 17.94 6.35 -1.24
C SER A 79 17.73 6.51 0.26
N LEU A 80 17.82 5.41 1.04
CA LEU A 80 17.75 5.44 2.50
C LEU A 80 18.98 6.16 3.10
N LEU A 81 20.16 5.91 2.55
CA LEU A 81 21.36 6.63 2.96
C LEU A 81 21.25 8.13 2.66
N ALA A 82 20.71 8.51 1.49
CA ALA A 82 20.47 9.91 1.16
C ALA A 82 19.40 10.54 2.08
N LEU A 83 18.38 9.76 2.48
CA LEU A 83 17.34 10.21 3.40
C LEU A 83 17.94 10.65 4.74
N SER A 84 18.93 9.93 5.28
CA SER A 84 19.60 10.29 6.53
C SER A 84 20.32 11.65 6.49
N PHE A 85 20.60 12.19 5.30
CA PHE A 85 21.18 13.52 5.10
C PHE A 85 20.15 14.58 4.72
N ALA A 86 18.86 14.25 4.68
CA ALA A 86 17.82 15.22 4.34
C ALA A 86 17.76 16.36 5.36
N SER A 87 17.70 17.58 4.85
CA SER A 87 17.61 18.82 5.65
C SER A 87 16.36 19.63 5.34
N SER A 88 15.56 19.19 4.38
CA SER A 88 14.31 19.83 3.99
C SER A 88 13.23 18.82 3.63
N THR A 89 11.97 19.20 3.81
CA THR A 89 10.81 18.36 3.44
C THR A 89 10.84 17.93 1.97
N ALA A 90 11.33 18.80 1.07
CA ALA A 90 11.45 18.50 -0.34
C ALA A 90 12.48 17.38 -0.60
N GLN A 91 13.61 17.39 0.11
CA GLN A 91 14.61 16.30 0.03
C GLN A 91 14.06 14.99 0.59
N VAL A 92 13.36 15.03 1.73
CA VAL A 92 12.68 13.86 2.28
C VAL A 92 11.71 13.27 1.25
N ALA A 93 10.88 14.10 0.64
CA ALA A 93 9.94 13.66 -0.40
C ALA A 93 10.65 13.05 -1.63
N ALA A 94 11.74 13.66 -2.08
CA ALA A 94 12.51 13.18 -3.24
C ALA A 94 13.20 11.84 -2.94
N TYR A 95 13.84 11.70 -1.77
CA TYR A 95 14.52 10.47 -1.39
C TYR A 95 13.53 9.34 -1.08
N TYR A 96 12.39 9.64 -0.46
CA TYR A 96 11.32 8.67 -0.29
C TYR A 96 10.71 8.21 -1.62
N ALA A 97 10.50 9.13 -2.55
CA ALA A 97 10.05 8.78 -3.91
C ALA A 97 11.08 7.89 -4.62
N SER A 98 12.38 8.20 -4.49
CA SER A 98 13.47 7.37 -5.01
C SER A 98 13.47 5.97 -4.37
N ALA A 99 13.37 5.88 -3.04
CA ALA A 99 13.26 4.61 -2.33
C ALA A 99 12.05 3.79 -2.80
N SER A 100 10.89 4.43 -2.99
CA SER A 100 9.67 3.81 -3.49
C SER A 100 9.81 3.30 -4.92
N LEU A 101 10.52 4.04 -5.77
CA LEU A 101 10.82 3.65 -7.15
C LEU A 101 11.70 2.39 -7.18
N PHE A 102 12.79 2.39 -6.43
CA PHE A 102 13.73 1.27 -6.45
C PHE A 102 13.20 0.04 -5.69
N SER A 103 12.52 0.20 -4.58
CA SER A 103 11.91 -0.92 -3.82
C SER A 103 10.85 -1.65 -4.65
N SER A 104 10.13 -0.96 -5.52
CA SER A 104 9.18 -1.58 -6.45
C SER A 104 9.85 -2.59 -7.39
N ALA A 105 11.11 -2.36 -7.78
CA ALA A 105 11.89 -3.31 -8.60
C ALA A 105 12.05 -4.65 -7.88
N VAL A 106 12.28 -4.62 -6.57
CA VAL A 106 12.51 -5.83 -5.77
C VAL A 106 11.28 -6.74 -5.79
N GLY A 107 10.09 -6.18 -5.50
CA GLY A 107 8.84 -6.94 -5.50
C GLY A 107 8.52 -7.56 -6.87
N MET A 108 8.72 -6.80 -7.94
CA MET A 108 8.50 -7.29 -9.30
C MET A 108 9.52 -8.35 -9.72
N ALA A 109 10.80 -8.16 -9.42
CA ALA A 109 11.85 -9.12 -9.73
C ALA A 109 11.65 -10.44 -8.97
N VAL A 110 11.24 -10.38 -7.70
CA VAL A 110 10.90 -11.57 -6.91
C VAL A 110 9.77 -12.36 -7.56
N SER A 111 8.74 -11.67 -8.01
CA SER A 111 7.60 -12.31 -8.67
C SER A 111 8.03 -13.10 -9.90
N VAL A 112 8.87 -12.50 -10.75
CA VAL A 112 9.39 -13.18 -11.95
C VAL A 112 10.38 -14.26 -11.60
N LEU A 113 11.27 -14.06 -10.61
CA LEU A 113 12.21 -15.08 -10.16
C LEU A 113 11.50 -16.33 -9.61
N ILE A 114 10.38 -16.18 -8.92
CA ILE A 114 9.56 -17.31 -8.46
C ILE A 114 9.06 -18.13 -9.67
N MET A 115 8.56 -17.43 -10.70
CA MET A 115 8.07 -18.09 -11.92
C MET A 115 9.18 -18.77 -12.71
N ASP A 116 10.38 -18.19 -12.73
CA ASP A 116 11.53 -18.74 -13.48
C ASP A 116 12.24 -19.89 -12.75
N THR A 117 12.24 -19.89 -11.42
CA THR A 117 13.05 -20.83 -10.62
C THR A 117 12.26 -21.93 -9.94
N ILE A 118 10.93 -21.82 -9.89
CA ILE A 118 10.05 -22.76 -9.19
C ILE A 118 9.04 -23.32 -10.18
N GLU A 119 8.74 -24.62 -10.07
CA GLU A 119 7.76 -25.30 -10.90
C GLU A 119 6.35 -24.73 -10.69
N LYS A 120 5.58 -24.56 -11.77
CA LYS A 120 4.24 -23.97 -11.79
C LYS A 120 3.29 -24.46 -10.68
N PRO A 121 3.19 -25.78 -10.34
CA PRO A 121 2.32 -26.26 -9.26
C PRO A 121 2.69 -25.72 -7.87
N ARG A 122 3.93 -25.22 -7.69
CA ARG A 122 4.46 -24.71 -6.41
C ARG A 122 4.49 -23.18 -6.32
N TRP A 123 4.06 -22.46 -7.34
CA TRP A 123 4.10 -20.99 -7.33
C TRP A 123 3.30 -20.39 -6.18
N SER A 124 2.07 -20.86 -5.95
CA SER A 124 1.23 -20.37 -4.86
C SER A 124 1.91 -20.52 -3.49
N SER A 125 2.52 -21.69 -3.24
CA SER A 125 3.25 -21.95 -2.00
C SER A 125 4.50 -21.05 -1.86
N ALA A 126 5.23 -20.82 -2.94
CA ALA A 126 6.40 -19.97 -2.95
C ALA A 126 6.05 -18.50 -2.71
N TYR A 127 4.99 -18.00 -3.35
CA TYR A 127 4.46 -16.66 -3.13
C TYR A 127 3.97 -16.46 -1.69
N SER A 128 3.23 -17.42 -1.16
CA SER A 128 2.76 -17.40 0.22
C SER A 128 3.94 -17.33 1.20
N ARG A 129 4.99 -18.13 0.98
CA ARG A 129 6.21 -18.11 1.79
C ARG A 129 6.92 -16.76 1.72
N TYR A 130 7.07 -16.19 0.51
CA TYR A 130 7.67 -14.87 0.35
C TYR A 130 6.87 -13.78 1.08
N ASN A 131 5.55 -13.75 0.91
CA ASN A 131 4.69 -12.77 1.57
C ASN A 131 4.72 -12.91 3.10
N MET A 132 4.79 -14.14 3.61
CA MET A 132 4.97 -14.38 5.05
C MET A 132 6.30 -13.82 5.55
N LEU A 133 7.42 -14.12 4.86
CA LEU A 133 8.74 -13.59 5.21
C LEU A 133 8.78 -12.07 5.15
N SER A 134 8.13 -11.47 4.15
CA SER A 134 8.03 -10.01 4.03
C SER A 134 7.22 -9.40 5.17
N SER A 135 6.07 -9.97 5.51
CA SER A 135 5.22 -9.47 6.59
C SER A 135 5.90 -9.56 7.95
N VAL A 136 6.60 -10.67 8.21
CA VAL A 136 7.39 -10.84 9.43
C VAL A 136 8.56 -9.82 9.45
N GLY A 137 9.22 -9.62 8.32
CA GLY A 137 10.27 -8.62 8.18
C GLY A 137 9.77 -7.21 8.49
N TYR A 138 8.66 -6.80 7.87
CA TYR A 138 8.05 -5.48 8.11
C TYR A 138 7.68 -5.28 9.59
N LEU A 139 7.00 -6.26 10.19
CA LEU A 139 6.64 -6.20 11.61
C LEU A 139 7.88 -6.11 12.50
N ALA A 140 8.93 -6.92 12.23
CA ALA A 140 10.18 -6.87 12.99
C ALA A 140 10.86 -5.49 12.84
N GLY A 141 10.82 -4.89 11.66
CA GLY A 141 11.31 -3.54 11.41
C GLY A 141 10.56 -2.48 12.22
N ASP A 142 9.22 -2.52 12.21
CA ASP A 142 8.39 -1.58 12.97
C ASP A 142 8.61 -1.72 14.48
N VAL A 143 8.66 -2.95 14.99
CA VAL A 143 8.93 -3.21 16.42
C VAL A 143 10.35 -2.76 16.77
N GLY A 144 11.34 -3.03 15.91
CA GLY A 144 12.71 -2.54 16.08
C GLY A 144 12.79 -1.02 16.11
N ALA A 145 12.10 -0.35 15.19
CA ALA A 145 12.00 1.11 15.16
C ALA A 145 11.30 1.66 16.42
N ALA A 146 10.23 1.00 16.89
CA ALA A 146 9.58 1.36 18.15
C ALA A 146 10.55 1.29 19.34
N ALA A 147 11.32 0.22 19.43
CA ALA A 147 12.29 0.04 20.53
C ALA A 147 13.44 1.06 20.49
N LEU A 148 13.91 1.40 19.28
CA LEU A 148 15.06 2.28 19.10
C LEU A 148 14.70 3.77 19.08
N SER A 149 13.49 4.14 18.67
CA SER A 149 13.06 5.53 18.50
C SER A 149 12.99 6.33 19.80
N GLY A 150 12.96 5.66 20.96
CA GLY A 150 13.07 6.30 22.28
C GLY A 150 14.49 6.77 22.62
N PHE A 151 15.51 6.20 21.97
CA PHE A 151 16.92 6.46 22.26
C PHE A 151 17.66 7.12 21.11
N LEU A 152 17.19 6.90 19.87
CA LEU A 152 17.86 7.33 18.67
C LEU A 152 17.02 8.40 17.93
N ARG A 153 17.70 9.28 17.22
CA ARG A 153 17.06 10.24 16.31
C ARG A 153 16.60 9.55 15.03
N ALA A 154 15.61 10.10 14.35
CA ALA A 154 15.10 9.59 13.07
C ALA A 154 16.23 9.34 12.06
N ARG A 155 17.15 10.30 11.89
CA ARG A 155 18.34 10.16 11.02
C ARG A 155 19.16 8.90 11.30
N THR A 156 19.43 8.56 12.56
CA THR A 156 20.19 7.36 12.94
C THR A 156 19.39 6.09 12.61
N LEU A 157 18.07 6.14 12.71
CA LEU A 157 17.21 5.03 12.28
C LEU A 157 17.30 4.82 10.77
N ASP A 158 17.36 5.89 9.96
CA ASP A 158 17.53 5.76 8.50
C ASP A 158 18.90 5.18 8.15
N GLU A 159 19.97 5.57 8.85
CA GLU A 159 21.30 4.96 8.70
C GLU A 159 21.28 3.46 9.00
N ILE A 160 20.59 3.05 10.08
CA ILE A 160 20.40 1.64 10.41
C ILE A 160 19.61 0.92 9.32
N MET A 161 18.51 1.52 8.83
CA MET A 161 17.72 0.93 7.73
C MET A 161 18.56 0.80 6.44
N ALA A 162 19.39 1.78 6.14
CA ALA A 162 20.34 1.71 5.02
C ALA A 162 21.34 0.57 5.23
N ALA A 163 21.96 0.46 6.40
CA ALA A 163 22.91 -0.62 6.71
C ALA A 163 22.26 -2.01 6.62
N VAL A 164 21.05 -2.16 7.14
CA VAL A 164 20.27 -3.41 7.05
C VAL A 164 19.93 -3.72 5.59
N THR A 165 19.60 -2.73 4.77
CA THR A 165 19.37 -2.92 3.32
C THR A 165 20.67 -3.31 2.61
N ALA A 166 21.82 -2.72 2.98
CA ALA A 166 23.13 -3.11 2.44
C ALA A 166 23.47 -4.59 2.75
N ALA A 167 23.11 -5.07 3.94
CA ALA A 167 23.25 -6.49 4.27
C ALA A 167 22.40 -7.38 3.32
N SER A 168 21.19 -6.93 2.96
CA SER A 168 20.37 -7.64 1.97
C SER A 168 21.00 -7.62 0.57
N VAL A 169 21.62 -6.50 0.14
CA VAL A 169 22.39 -6.43 -1.11
C VAL A 169 23.50 -7.47 -1.11
N ALA A 170 24.36 -7.45 -0.07
CA ALA A 170 25.49 -8.36 0.05
C ALA A 170 25.05 -9.83 0.04
N TRP A 171 24.02 -10.18 0.80
CA TRP A 171 23.50 -11.54 0.85
C TRP A 171 22.88 -11.97 -0.49
N SER A 172 22.11 -11.10 -1.13
CA SER A 172 21.45 -11.40 -2.41
C SER A 172 22.43 -11.59 -3.56
N LEU A 173 23.62 -10.98 -3.51
CA LEU A 173 24.70 -11.21 -4.48
C LEU A 173 25.08 -12.71 -4.59
N TRP A 174 25.04 -13.43 -3.47
CA TRP A 174 25.43 -14.83 -3.40
C TRP A 174 24.21 -15.77 -3.47
N ALA A 175 23.10 -15.41 -2.80
CA ALA A 175 21.97 -16.30 -2.63
C ALA A 175 21.02 -16.33 -3.84
N VAL A 176 20.82 -15.20 -4.54
CA VAL A 176 19.84 -15.13 -5.63
C VAL A 176 20.38 -15.81 -6.89
N PRO A 177 19.63 -16.76 -7.47
CA PRO A 177 20.03 -17.46 -8.69
C PRO A 177 20.01 -16.52 -9.90
N ARG A 178 20.87 -16.79 -10.88
CA ARG A 178 20.77 -16.16 -12.20
C ARG A 178 19.64 -16.82 -12.97
N SER A 179 18.80 -16.04 -13.59
CA SER A 179 17.72 -16.52 -14.46
C SER A 179 18.10 -16.28 -15.91
N ALA A 180 17.99 -17.32 -16.74
CA ALA A 180 18.22 -17.17 -18.17
C ALA A 180 17.11 -16.30 -18.77
N VAL A 181 17.47 -15.21 -19.42
CA VAL A 181 16.54 -14.36 -20.16
C VAL A 181 16.05 -15.16 -21.38
N ARG A 182 14.80 -15.65 -21.34
CA ARG A 182 14.16 -16.18 -22.55
C ARG A 182 13.65 -14.99 -23.37
N PHE A 183 14.31 -14.73 -24.49
CA PHE A 183 13.86 -13.75 -25.47
C PHE A 183 12.65 -14.32 -26.22
N GLU A 184 11.43 -13.98 -25.77
CA GLU A 184 10.24 -14.07 -26.60
C GLU A 184 10.01 -12.72 -27.30
N ARG A 185 10.35 -12.69 -28.59
CA ARG A 185 10.27 -11.48 -29.44
C ARG A 185 8.83 -10.94 -29.60
N GLU A 186 7.83 -11.77 -29.41
CA GLU A 186 6.42 -11.39 -29.51
C GLU A 186 5.92 -10.55 -28.32
N SER A 187 6.53 -10.70 -27.13
CA SER A 187 6.11 -9.95 -25.96
C SER A 187 6.43 -8.45 -26.01
N LEU A 188 7.43 -8.04 -26.80
CA LEU A 188 7.88 -6.65 -26.89
C LEU A 188 6.85 -5.73 -27.55
N LEU A 189 6.14 -6.19 -28.59
CA LEU A 189 5.11 -5.40 -29.26
C LEU A 189 3.88 -5.20 -28.35
N HIS A 190 3.48 -6.25 -27.62
CA HIS A 190 2.37 -6.17 -26.68
C HIS A 190 2.69 -5.32 -25.43
N VAL A 191 3.95 -5.26 -24.98
CA VAL A 191 4.38 -4.41 -23.87
C VAL A 191 4.39 -2.93 -24.29
N ILE A 192 4.87 -2.60 -25.48
CA ILE A 192 4.85 -1.21 -26.00
C ILE A 192 3.41 -0.74 -26.24
N GLU A 193 2.56 -1.57 -26.82
CA GLU A 193 1.13 -1.26 -26.96
C GLU A 193 0.45 -1.11 -25.59
N GLY A 194 0.72 -2.01 -24.65
CA GLY A 194 0.25 -1.91 -23.27
C GLY A 194 0.74 -0.65 -22.56
N PHE A 195 1.98 -0.23 -22.80
CA PHE A 195 2.57 1.00 -22.27
C PHE A 195 1.90 2.25 -22.85
N LEU A 196 1.74 2.33 -24.15
CA LEU A 196 1.08 3.47 -24.82
C LEU A 196 -0.41 3.56 -24.45
N VAL A 197 -1.07 2.41 -24.23
CA VAL A 197 -2.44 2.37 -23.72
C VAL A 197 -2.49 2.84 -22.27
N ARG A 198 -1.55 2.45 -21.41
CA ARG A 198 -1.47 2.92 -20.01
C ARG A 198 -1.16 4.42 -19.95
N LEU A 199 -0.22 4.92 -20.76
CA LEU A 199 0.05 6.36 -20.87
C LEU A 199 -1.11 7.16 -21.43
N ARG A 200 -1.93 6.60 -22.33
CA ARG A 200 -3.14 7.25 -22.84
C ARG A 200 -4.33 7.18 -21.88
N VAL A 201 -4.42 6.11 -21.07
CA VAL A 201 -5.54 5.92 -20.15
C VAL A 201 -5.37 6.79 -18.90
N VAL A 202 -4.15 6.95 -18.38
CA VAL A 202 -3.88 7.80 -17.21
C VAL A 202 -4.29 9.27 -17.46
N PRO A 203 -3.87 9.96 -18.53
CA PRO A 203 -4.35 11.31 -18.84
C PRO A 203 -5.84 11.36 -19.21
N MET A 204 -6.39 10.32 -19.85
CA MET A 204 -7.82 10.27 -20.18
C MET A 204 -8.70 10.18 -18.94
N PHE A 205 -8.25 9.54 -17.85
CA PHE A 205 -8.94 9.58 -16.55
C PHE A 205 -8.88 10.97 -15.90
N PHE A 206 -7.77 11.70 -16.08
CA PHE A 206 -7.61 13.04 -15.52
C PHE A 206 -8.09 14.16 -16.44
N LEU A 207 -8.07 13.97 -17.79
CA LEU A 207 -8.42 14.98 -18.78
C LEU A 207 -9.85 14.86 -19.33
N ARG A 208 -10.47 13.69 -19.27
CA ARG A 208 -11.92 13.61 -19.37
C ARG A 208 -12.53 13.92 -18.01
N LEU A 209 -12.54 15.19 -17.67
CA LEU A 209 -13.49 15.69 -16.67
C LEU A 209 -14.83 15.03 -16.97
N PRO A 210 -15.44 14.35 -15.98
CA PRO A 210 -16.71 13.69 -16.19
C PRO A 210 -17.71 14.73 -16.71
N THR A 211 -18.07 14.64 -17.97
CA THR A 211 -19.14 15.43 -18.55
C THR A 211 -20.46 15.01 -17.90
N ARG A 212 -21.44 15.90 -17.85
CA ARG A 212 -22.78 15.58 -17.31
C ARG A 212 -23.38 14.28 -17.88
N SER A 213 -22.95 13.85 -19.07
CA SER A 213 -23.33 12.56 -19.67
C SER A 213 -22.62 11.35 -19.02
N THR A 214 -21.43 11.51 -18.46
CA THR A 214 -20.73 10.47 -17.70
C THR A 214 -21.40 10.22 -16.35
N PHE A 215 -22.07 11.24 -15.79
CA PHE A 215 -22.90 11.14 -14.59
C PHE A 215 -24.35 10.71 -14.85
N LYS A 216 -24.79 10.59 -16.11
CA LYS A 216 -26.13 10.05 -16.43
C LYS A 216 -26.36 8.62 -15.92
N PRO A 217 -25.38 7.70 -15.89
CA PRO A 217 -25.52 6.43 -15.18
C PRO A 217 -25.51 6.57 -13.66
N LEU A 218 -24.93 7.65 -13.11
CA LEU A 218 -24.92 8.03 -11.70
C LEU A 218 -26.19 8.75 -11.24
N ARG A 219 -27.32 8.52 -11.87
CA ARG A 219 -28.59 8.68 -11.19
C ARG A 219 -28.64 7.60 -10.09
N LEU A 220 -28.00 7.95 -8.97
CA LEU A 220 -27.74 7.15 -7.79
C LEU A 220 -28.93 6.36 -7.22
N LEU A 221 -30.14 6.65 -7.69
CA LEU A 221 -31.38 5.99 -7.30
C LEU A 221 -31.80 4.81 -8.21
N LYS A 222 -31.05 4.52 -9.30
CA LYS A 222 -31.38 3.39 -10.20
C LYS A 222 -30.16 2.47 -10.50
N LEU A 223 -29.05 2.60 -9.77
CA LEU A 223 -27.85 1.77 -9.95
C LEU A 223 -28.06 0.29 -9.55
N GLY A 224 -29.15 -0.02 -8.93
CA GLY A 224 -29.29 -1.21 -8.10
C GLY A 224 -29.88 -2.44 -8.78
N ARG A 225 -29.97 -2.65 -10.08
CA ARG A 225 -30.68 -3.88 -10.53
C ARG A 225 -30.33 -4.41 -11.93
N SER A 226 -29.27 -3.99 -12.56
CA SER A 226 -28.85 -4.62 -13.83
C SER A 226 -27.47 -5.25 -13.72
N PRO A 227 -27.25 -6.49 -14.23
CA PRO A 227 -25.93 -7.13 -14.25
C PRO A 227 -24.84 -6.27 -14.93
N ALA A 228 -25.22 -5.41 -15.85
CA ALA A 228 -24.32 -4.45 -16.52
C ALA A 228 -23.76 -3.37 -15.57
N ALA A 229 -24.38 -3.14 -14.39
CA ALA A 229 -23.92 -2.16 -13.41
C ALA A 229 -22.94 -2.76 -12.39
N TYR A 230 -22.80 -4.09 -12.30
CA TYR A 230 -21.98 -4.77 -11.29
C TYR A 230 -20.52 -4.36 -11.36
N ILE A 231 -19.91 -4.46 -12.55
CA ILE A 231 -18.48 -4.16 -12.75
C ILE A 231 -18.15 -2.69 -12.44
N PRO A 232 -18.86 -1.70 -13.00
CA PRO A 232 -18.61 -0.30 -12.66
C PRO A 232 -18.78 0.00 -11.17
N THR A 233 -19.78 -0.59 -10.52
CA THR A 233 -20.04 -0.38 -9.09
C THR A 233 -18.93 -0.97 -8.24
N LEU A 234 -18.43 -2.18 -8.56
CA LEU A 234 -17.32 -2.82 -7.87
C LEU A 234 -16.05 -1.95 -7.95
N PHE A 235 -15.68 -1.51 -9.14
CA PHE A 235 -14.48 -0.69 -9.34
C PHE A 235 -14.62 0.69 -8.67
N LEU A 236 -15.80 1.31 -8.70
CA LEU A 236 -16.06 2.57 -8.01
C LEU A 236 -15.96 2.41 -6.49
N ALA A 237 -16.57 1.36 -5.92
CA ALA A 237 -16.50 1.07 -4.50
C ALA A 237 -15.04 0.87 -4.03
N ILE A 238 -14.25 0.11 -4.79
CA ILE A 238 -12.82 -0.08 -4.52
C ILE A 238 -12.05 1.23 -4.66
N THR A 239 -12.36 2.07 -5.65
CA THR A 239 -11.73 3.38 -5.81
C THR A 239 -11.98 4.26 -4.59
N VAL A 240 -13.21 4.34 -4.10
CA VAL A 240 -13.58 5.11 -2.90
C VAL A 240 -12.83 4.57 -1.67
N PHE A 241 -12.70 3.26 -1.54
CA PHE A 241 -11.91 2.64 -0.47
C PHE A 241 -10.44 3.10 -0.50
N TYR A 242 -9.79 3.08 -1.68
CA TYR A 242 -8.39 3.48 -1.78
C TYR A 242 -8.18 4.98 -1.59
N VAL A 243 -9.11 5.84 -2.03
CA VAL A 243 -9.10 7.27 -1.70
C VAL A 243 -9.17 7.48 -0.18
N SER A 244 -10.13 6.84 0.48
CA SER A 244 -10.27 6.91 1.93
C SER A 244 -9.02 6.40 2.66
N SER A 245 -8.47 5.26 2.21
CA SER A 245 -7.24 4.70 2.78
C SER A 245 -6.04 5.61 2.58
N GLY A 246 -5.93 6.28 1.42
CA GLY A 246 -4.90 7.29 1.16
C GLY A 246 -5.02 8.48 2.11
N ILE A 247 -6.25 9.00 2.34
CA ILE A 247 -6.48 10.10 3.29
C ILE A 247 -6.03 9.71 4.70
N PHE A 248 -6.47 8.58 5.20
CA PHE A 248 -6.22 8.19 6.58
C PHE A 248 -4.77 7.75 6.81
N ASN A 249 -4.28 6.78 6.02
CA ASN A 249 -2.97 6.16 6.28
C ASN A 249 -1.81 7.15 6.11
N THR A 250 -1.94 8.13 5.21
CA THR A 250 -0.92 9.17 5.00
C THR A 250 -0.74 10.03 6.24
N LEU A 251 -1.83 10.40 6.90
CA LEU A 251 -1.78 11.38 7.98
C LEU A 251 -1.76 10.77 9.38
N TYR A 252 -2.18 9.52 9.52
CA TYR A 252 -2.40 8.97 10.85
C TYR A 252 -1.14 8.96 11.72
N PRO A 253 0.04 8.50 11.26
CA PRO A 253 1.26 8.58 12.07
C PRO A 253 1.66 10.02 12.41
N TYR A 254 1.54 10.94 11.45
CA TYR A 254 1.80 12.36 11.67
C TYR A 254 0.84 12.97 12.69
N GLY A 255 -0.44 12.70 12.55
CA GLY A 255 -1.49 13.20 13.46
C GLY A 255 -1.26 12.75 14.91
N LEU A 256 -0.90 11.47 15.13
CA LEU A 256 -0.55 10.98 16.46
C LEU A 256 0.63 11.76 17.05
N ARG A 257 1.67 11.98 16.24
CA ARG A 257 2.85 12.75 16.65
C ARG A 257 2.51 14.21 16.94
N ALA A 258 1.75 14.85 16.07
CA ALA A 258 1.31 16.24 16.20
C ALA A 258 0.41 16.48 17.41
N LEU A 259 -0.30 15.45 17.86
CA LEU A 259 -1.16 15.47 19.06
C LEU A 259 -0.38 15.10 20.34
N GLY A 260 0.93 14.95 20.26
CA GLY A 260 1.82 14.84 21.41
C GLY A 260 2.30 13.44 21.76
N LEU A 261 1.94 12.39 21.00
CA LEU A 261 2.52 11.06 21.21
C LEU A 261 4.02 11.09 20.88
N SER A 262 4.81 10.34 21.62
CA SER A 262 6.23 10.10 21.30
C SER A 262 6.38 9.27 20.02
N SER A 263 7.54 9.33 19.38
CA SER A 263 7.84 8.50 18.21
C SER A 263 7.67 7.01 18.51
N THR A 264 8.10 6.58 19.70
CA THR A 264 7.92 5.19 20.18
C THR A 264 6.44 4.79 20.21
N GLU A 265 5.58 5.63 20.80
CA GLU A 265 4.14 5.35 20.89
C GLU A 265 3.49 5.30 19.50
N VAL A 266 3.90 6.17 18.58
CA VAL A 266 3.43 6.12 17.18
C VAL A 266 3.81 4.76 16.55
N PHE A 267 5.05 4.34 16.65
CA PHE A 267 5.48 3.03 16.12
C PHE A 267 4.76 1.87 16.80
N VAL A 268 4.53 1.92 18.10
CA VAL A 268 3.79 0.87 18.83
C VAL A 268 2.35 0.73 18.28
N VAL A 269 1.66 1.84 18.04
CA VAL A 269 0.32 1.82 17.43
C VAL A 269 0.36 1.23 16.02
N ILE A 270 1.31 1.64 15.18
CA ILE A 270 1.45 1.13 13.81
C ILE A 270 1.80 -0.35 13.81
N SER A 271 2.75 -0.78 14.65
CA SER A 271 3.13 -2.20 14.81
C SER A 271 1.94 -3.06 15.26
N ALA A 272 1.12 -2.56 16.19
CA ALA A 272 -0.09 -3.26 16.62
C ALA A 272 -1.08 -3.45 15.46
N GLY A 273 -1.22 -2.46 14.59
CA GLY A 273 -2.01 -2.55 13.36
C GLY A 273 -1.48 -3.63 12.40
N MET A 274 -0.17 -3.68 12.19
CA MET A 274 0.46 -4.67 11.31
C MET A 274 0.39 -6.09 11.89
N ALA A 275 0.57 -6.25 13.19
CA ALA A 275 0.39 -7.54 13.86
C ALA A 275 -1.06 -8.03 13.72
N ALA A 276 -2.03 -7.15 13.95
CA ALA A 276 -3.44 -7.45 13.75
C ALA A 276 -3.77 -7.76 12.28
N GLN A 277 -3.08 -7.14 11.32
CA GLN A 277 -3.23 -7.44 9.89
C GLN A 277 -2.74 -8.85 9.55
N ALA A 278 -1.60 -9.26 10.09
CA ALA A 278 -1.09 -10.61 9.90
C ALA A 278 -2.07 -11.68 10.45
N LEU A 279 -2.61 -11.44 11.65
CA LEU A 279 -3.68 -12.28 12.22
C LEU A 279 -4.97 -12.19 11.39
N GLY A 280 -5.30 -11.00 10.90
CA GLY A 280 -6.47 -10.75 10.06
C GLY A 280 -6.45 -11.59 8.78
N TYR A 281 -5.32 -11.72 8.10
CA TYR A 281 -5.20 -12.59 6.92
C TYR A 281 -5.41 -14.07 7.22
N GLN A 282 -5.04 -14.54 8.41
CA GLN A 282 -5.33 -15.92 8.83
C GLN A 282 -6.82 -16.12 9.15
N LEU A 283 -7.48 -15.10 9.67
CA LEU A 283 -8.91 -15.14 10.04
C LEU A 283 -9.83 -14.84 8.85
N ALA A 284 -9.34 -14.13 7.81
CA ALA A 284 -10.15 -13.68 6.68
C ALA A 284 -10.95 -14.81 6.00
N PRO A 285 -10.42 -16.01 5.72
CA PRO A 285 -11.21 -17.08 5.13
C PRO A 285 -12.42 -17.49 5.98
N ARG A 286 -12.25 -17.52 7.32
CA ARG A 286 -13.33 -17.86 8.25
C ARG A 286 -14.39 -16.74 8.31
N LEU A 287 -13.95 -15.48 8.34
CA LEU A 287 -14.85 -14.32 8.37
C LEU A 287 -15.63 -14.18 7.06
N ILE A 288 -15.02 -14.50 5.91
CA ILE A 288 -15.68 -14.51 4.61
C ILE A 288 -16.72 -15.63 4.55
N SER A 289 -16.34 -16.86 4.92
CA SER A 289 -17.26 -18.01 4.91
C SER A 289 -18.46 -17.80 5.85
N SER A 290 -18.25 -17.26 7.05
CA SER A 290 -19.32 -16.93 8.00
C SER A 290 -20.23 -15.79 7.54
N SER A 291 -19.78 -14.98 6.59
CA SER A 291 -20.57 -13.90 6.00
C SER A 291 -21.49 -14.36 4.88
N GLY A 292 -21.26 -15.55 4.33
CA GLY A 292 -22.07 -16.16 3.27
C GLY A 292 -21.58 -15.84 1.85
N ASN A 293 -21.10 -14.61 1.58
CA ASN A 293 -20.52 -14.23 0.29
C ASN A 293 -19.47 -13.12 0.45
N ASN A 294 -18.68 -12.90 -0.62
CA ASN A 294 -17.56 -11.92 -0.65
C ASN A 294 -18.05 -10.47 -0.54
N ALA A 295 -19.21 -10.13 -1.13
CA ALA A 295 -19.75 -8.77 -1.09
C ALA A 295 -20.21 -8.41 0.33
N ARG A 296 -20.90 -9.31 1.02
CA ARG A 296 -21.31 -9.12 2.43
C ARG A 296 -20.13 -9.05 3.38
N ALA A 297 -19.09 -9.88 3.16
CA ALA A 297 -17.86 -9.84 3.94
C ALA A 297 -17.16 -8.47 3.76
N SER A 298 -17.06 -7.98 2.52
CA SER A 298 -16.53 -6.65 2.21
C SER A 298 -17.35 -5.54 2.85
N PHE A 299 -18.67 -5.60 2.78
CA PHE A 299 -19.57 -4.65 3.44
C PHE A 299 -19.31 -4.55 4.95
N ARG A 300 -19.30 -5.69 5.66
CA ARG A 300 -19.06 -5.73 7.11
C ARG A 300 -17.66 -5.20 7.47
N ALA A 301 -16.65 -5.61 6.73
CA ALA A 301 -15.28 -5.17 6.93
C ALA A 301 -15.13 -3.65 6.73
N LEU A 302 -15.77 -3.09 5.70
CA LEU A 302 -15.76 -1.65 5.43
C LEU A 302 -16.50 -0.84 6.48
N LEU A 303 -17.64 -1.33 6.98
CA LEU A 303 -18.35 -0.71 8.10
C LEU A 303 -17.50 -0.69 9.38
N THR A 304 -16.85 -1.82 9.70
CA THR A 304 -15.96 -1.90 10.87
C THR A 304 -14.79 -0.92 10.73
N ARG A 305 -14.15 -0.88 9.57
CA ARG A 305 -13.04 0.04 9.31
C ARG A 305 -13.48 1.50 9.32
N GLY A 306 -14.62 1.81 8.69
CA GLY A 306 -15.21 3.16 8.66
C GLY A 306 -15.60 3.66 10.05
N ALA A 307 -16.25 2.81 10.84
CA ALA A 307 -16.61 3.12 12.23
C ALA A 307 -15.35 3.35 13.08
N SER A 308 -14.29 2.55 12.89
CA SER A 308 -13.02 2.75 13.60
C SER A 308 -12.36 4.08 13.19
N TYR A 309 -12.37 4.48 11.92
CA TYR A 309 -11.83 5.77 11.47
C TYR A 309 -12.62 6.94 12.05
N ILE A 310 -13.96 6.84 12.08
CA ILE A 310 -14.82 7.84 12.72
C ILE A 310 -14.51 7.89 14.23
N GLY A 311 -14.42 6.73 14.88
CA GLY A 311 -14.08 6.65 16.31
C GLY A 311 -12.73 7.28 16.63
N ILE A 312 -11.69 7.01 15.84
CA ILE A 312 -10.37 7.68 15.96
C ILE A 312 -10.52 9.18 15.74
N GLY A 313 -11.27 9.61 14.73
CA GLY A 313 -11.51 11.03 14.45
C GLY A 313 -12.21 11.76 15.59
N VAL A 314 -13.23 11.15 16.17
CA VAL A 314 -13.94 11.69 17.35
C VAL A 314 -13.01 11.69 18.58
N ALA A 315 -12.29 10.59 18.81
CA ALA A 315 -11.33 10.50 19.89
C ALA A 315 -10.24 11.59 19.82
N THR A 316 -9.73 11.84 18.61
CA THR A 316 -8.77 12.92 18.35
C THR A 316 -9.31 14.31 18.73
N ARG A 317 -10.62 14.55 18.59
CA ARG A 317 -11.26 15.81 18.95
C ARG A 317 -11.53 15.95 20.45
N LEU A 318 -11.83 14.83 21.09
CA LEU A 318 -12.18 14.77 22.52
C LEU A 318 -10.95 14.51 23.41
N ALA A 319 -9.77 14.32 22.79
CA ALA A 319 -8.58 13.93 23.51
C ALA A 319 -8.17 14.96 24.56
N GLY A 320 -8.38 14.62 25.82
CA GLY A 320 -7.89 15.36 26.98
C GLY A 320 -6.52 14.88 27.48
N SER A 321 -6.00 13.75 26.99
CA SER A 321 -4.73 13.19 27.41
C SER A 321 -4.08 12.32 26.33
N GLN A 322 -2.75 12.21 26.36
CA GLN A 322 -1.96 11.32 25.50
C GLN A 322 -2.33 9.83 25.73
N ALA A 323 -2.56 9.43 26.97
CA ALA A 323 -2.96 8.08 27.31
C ALA A 323 -4.27 7.67 26.64
N TYR A 324 -5.22 8.60 26.53
CA TYR A 324 -6.49 8.36 25.82
C TYR A 324 -6.26 8.17 24.32
N LEU A 325 -5.41 8.98 23.68
CA LEU A 325 -5.04 8.83 22.26
C LEU A 325 -4.32 7.51 22.01
N LEU A 326 -3.38 7.14 22.88
CA LEU A 326 -2.67 5.88 22.78
C LEU A 326 -3.63 4.68 22.92
N GLY A 327 -4.51 4.72 23.92
CA GLY A 327 -5.51 3.67 24.14
C GLY A 327 -6.46 3.48 22.96
N THR A 328 -6.98 4.57 22.39
CA THR A 328 -7.83 4.52 21.20
C THR A 328 -7.05 4.05 19.98
N GLY A 329 -5.79 4.47 19.82
CA GLY A 329 -4.90 4.00 18.77
C GLY A 329 -4.66 2.49 18.86
N LEU A 330 -4.36 1.96 20.04
CA LEU A 330 -4.11 0.53 20.27
C LEU A 330 -5.36 -0.36 20.16
N THR A 331 -6.56 0.21 20.21
CA THR A 331 -7.81 -0.55 20.08
C THR A 331 -8.42 -0.43 18.69
N LEU A 332 -8.66 0.78 18.21
CA LEU A 332 -9.40 1.02 16.97
C LEU A 332 -8.53 0.87 15.72
N TYR A 333 -7.24 1.23 15.78
CA TYR A 333 -6.37 1.14 14.62
C TYR A 333 -6.05 -0.33 14.23
N PRO A 334 -5.71 -1.25 15.15
CA PRO A 334 -5.56 -2.67 14.82
C PRO A 334 -6.83 -3.30 14.24
N LEU A 335 -8.00 -2.89 14.72
CA LEU A 335 -9.27 -3.34 14.17
C LEU A 335 -9.47 -2.86 12.73
N ALA A 336 -9.16 -1.59 12.46
CA ALA A 336 -9.31 -0.97 11.14
C ALA A 336 -8.24 -1.40 10.14
N ALA A 337 -6.96 -1.21 10.48
CA ALA A 337 -5.82 -1.46 9.61
C ALA A 337 -5.44 -2.94 9.56
N GLY A 338 -5.81 -3.71 10.60
CA GLY A 338 -5.55 -5.13 10.70
C GLY A 338 -6.71 -5.98 10.16
N ILE A 339 -7.59 -6.39 11.04
CA ILE A 339 -8.63 -7.41 10.76
C ILE A 339 -9.58 -6.97 9.64
N ALA A 340 -10.12 -5.75 9.73
CA ALA A 340 -11.07 -5.26 8.73
C ALA A 340 -10.41 -5.09 7.36
N PHE A 341 -9.18 -4.57 7.31
CA PHE A 341 -8.44 -4.44 6.06
C PHE A 341 -8.16 -5.80 5.43
N ALA A 342 -7.63 -6.75 6.17
CA ALA A 342 -7.29 -8.07 5.66
C ALA A 342 -8.52 -8.81 5.09
N THR A 343 -9.66 -8.73 5.80
CA THR A 343 -10.92 -9.34 5.35
C THR A 343 -11.42 -8.67 4.08
N PHE A 344 -11.47 -7.34 4.04
CA PHE A 344 -11.87 -6.59 2.85
C PHE A 344 -10.97 -6.88 1.66
N TYR A 345 -9.66 -6.77 1.85
CA TYR A 345 -8.69 -6.98 0.79
C TYR A 345 -8.79 -8.37 0.16
N THR A 346 -8.93 -9.41 0.98
CA THR A 346 -9.10 -10.78 0.50
C THR A 346 -10.40 -10.95 -0.27
N ALA A 347 -11.54 -10.51 0.30
CA ALA A 347 -12.85 -10.69 -0.31
C ALA A 347 -12.98 -9.87 -1.62
N SER A 348 -12.55 -8.62 -1.63
CA SER A 348 -12.64 -7.75 -2.82
C SER A 348 -11.73 -8.22 -3.96
N ASN A 349 -10.52 -8.72 -3.66
CA ASN A 349 -9.64 -9.27 -4.70
C ASN A 349 -10.23 -10.53 -5.34
N ILE A 350 -10.89 -11.40 -4.58
CA ILE A 350 -11.60 -12.56 -5.14
C ILE A 350 -12.66 -12.09 -6.14
N MET A 351 -13.49 -11.10 -5.78
CA MET A 351 -14.51 -10.55 -6.67
C MET A 351 -13.91 -9.92 -7.94
N VAL A 352 -12.77 -9.22 -7.82
CA VAL A 352 -12.06 -8.65 -8.96
C VAL A 352 -11.52 -9.74 -9.89
N PHE A 353 -10.92 -10.80 -9.33
CA PHE A 353 -10.41 -11.92 -10.13
C PHE A 353 -11.52 -12.68 -10.84
N GLU A 354 -12.67 -12.86 -10.22
CA GLU A 354 -13.86 -13.47 -10.84
C GLU A 354 -14.34 -12.67 -12.05
N VAL A 355 -14.36 -11.34 -11.95
CA VAL A 355 -14.75 -10.44 -13.03
C VAL A 355 -13.72 -10.40 -14.16
N LEU A 356 -12.43 -10.51 -13.85
CA LEU A 356 -11.35 -10.47 -14.83
C LEU A 356 -11.08 -11.81 -15.50
N LYS A 357 -11.63 -12.91 -14.98
CA LYS A 357 -11.48 -14.26 -15.53
C LYS A 357 -12.10 -14.34 -16.94
N GLY A 358 -11.27 -14.66 -17.95
CA GLY A 358 -11.70 -14.78 -19.33
C GLY A 358 -11.48 -13.57 -20.24
N SER A 359 -11.07 -12.43 -19.70
CA SER A 359 -10.45 -11.33 -20.46
C SER A 359 -8.92 -11.49 -20.41
N SER A 360 -8.17 -10.70 -21.17
CA SER A 360 -6.69 -10.69 -21.08
C SER A 360 -6.28 -10.35 -19.63
N GLU A 361 -6.08 -11.39 -18.79
CA GLU A 361 -5.95 -11.30 -17.33
C GLU A 361 -4.87 -10.30 -16.88
N GLY A 362 -3.72 -10.30 -17.55
CA GLY A 362 -2.63 -9.36 -17.25
C GLY A 362 -2.99 -7.90 -17.51
N ARG A 363 -3.80 -7.62 -18.55
CA ARG A 363 -4.25 -6.25 -18.87
C ARG A 363 -5.28 -5.75 -17.87
N GLY A 364 -6.19 -6.63 -17.45
CA GLY A 364 -7.20 -6.31 -16.42
C GLY A 364 -6.58 -6.01 -15.07
N LEU A 365 -5.62 -6.84 -14.62
CA LEU A 365 -4.88 -6.64 -13.38
C LEU A 365 -4.02 -5.36 -13.41
N GLY A 366 -3.39 -5.06 -14.55
CA GLY A 366 -2.63 -3.82 -14.71
C GLY A 366 -3.52 -2.57 -14.61
N LEU A 367 -4.72 -2.60 -15.20
CA LEU A 367 -5.70 -1.53 -15.08
C LEU A 367 -6.20 -1.37 -13.64
N TYR A 368 -6.50 -2.48 -12.97
CA TYR A 368 -6.88 -2.49 -11.56
C TYR A 368 -5.81 -1.88 -10.66
N SER A 369 -4.54 -2.29 -10.81
CA SER A 369 -3.42 -1.75 -10.03
C SER A 369 -3.22 -0.25 -10.28
N THR A 370 -3.37 0.20 -11.52
CA THR A 370 -3.27 1.63 -11.85
C THR A 370 -4.41 2.43 -11.22
N LEU A 371 -5.64 1.91 -11.27
CA LEU A 371 -6.82 2.55 -10.67
C LEU A 371 -6.66 2.68 -9.16
N THR A 372 -6.30 1.60 -8.47
CA THR A 372 -6.12 1.59 -7.02
C THR A 372 -4.96 2.46 -6.56
N GLY A 373 -3.84 2.43 -7.28
CA GLY A 373 -2.70 3.30 -7.03
C GLY A 373 -3.04 4.78 -7.23
N SER A 374 -3.75 5.13 -8.32
CA SER A 374 -4.17 6.51 -8.58
C SER A 374 -5.19 7.01 -7.54
N ALA A 375 -6.10 6.14 -7.10
CA ALA A 375 -7.06 6.46 -6.04
C ALA A 375 -6.36 6.73 -4.70
N PHE A 376 -5.41 5.87 -4.33
CA PHE A 376 -4.61 6.06 -3.12
C PHE A 376 -3.77 7.35 -3.20
N PHE A 377 -3.14 7.63 -4.35
CA PHE A 377 -2.40 8.87 -4.61
C PHE A 377 -3.29 10.10 -4.41
N ALA A 378 -4.49 10.12 -5.00
CA ALA A 378 -5.43 11.23 -4.87
C ALA A 378 -5.84 11.46 -3.41
N GLY A 379 -6.15 10.37 -2.68
CA GLY A 379 -6.47 10.44 -1.26
C GLY A 379 -5.30 10.94 -0.42
N SER A 380 -4.11 10.42 -0.67
CA SER A 380 -2.86 10.83 0.00
C SER A 380 -2.57 12.30 -0.23
N LEU A 381 -2.70 12.79 -1.46
CA LEU A 381 -2.49 14.19 -1.79
C LEU A 381 -3.53 15.12 -1.13
N ALA A 382 -4.79 14.71 -1.13
CA ALA A 382 -5.88 15.50 -0.51
C ALA A 382 -5.75 15.58 1.01
N SER A 383 -5.14 14.58 1.64
CA SER A 383 -5.14 14.38 3.09
C SER A 383 -4.55 15.57 3.86
N GLY A 384 -3.40 16.09 3.45
CA GLY A 384 -2.74 17.21 4.11
C GLY A 384 -3.51 18.51 4.00
N PHE A 385 -4.10 18.78 2.83
CA PHE A 385 -4.93 19.97 2.63
C PHE A 385 -6.22 19.91 3.47
N LEU A 386 -6.80 18.72 3.64
CA LEU A 386 -7.94 18.53 4.52
C LEU A 386 -7.53 18.78 5.98
N ALA A 387 -6.44 18.17 6.43
CA ALA A 387 -5.99 18.32 7.81
C ALA A 387 -5.61 19.77 8.15
N ASP A 388 -5.00 20.48 7.22
CA ASP A 388 -4.63 21.89 7.40
C ASP A 388 -5.86 22.80 7.55
N ARG A 389 -6.94 22.52 6.78
CA ARG A 389 -8.16 23.34 6.79
C ARG A 389 -9.15 22.99 7.89
N ILE A 390 -9.35 21.73 8.19
CA ILE A 390 -10.42 21.24 9.09
C ILE A 390 -9.89 20.46 10.30
N GLY A 391 -8.58 20.21 10.36
CA GLY A 391 -7.93 19.45 11.42
C GLY A 391 -8.00 17.94 11.24
N PHE A 392 -7.14 17.20 11.98
CA PHE A 392 -6.99 15.75 11.88
C PHE A 392 -8.30 14.99 12.15
N GLY A 393 -9.00 15.35 13.24
CA GLY A 393 -10.21 14.63 13.65
C GLY A 393 -11.28 14.61 12.56
N TYR A 394 -11.58 15.75 11.95
CA TYR A 394 -12.57 15.80 10.87
C TYR A 394 -12.06 15.10 9.60
N THR A 395 -10.77 15.16 9.31
CA THR A 395 -10.17 14.44 8.18
C THR A 395 -10.35 12.94 8.33
N TYR A 396 -10.15 12.39 9.53
CA TYR A 396 -10.38 10.96 9.81
C TYR A 396 -11.87 10.59 9.74
N VAL A 397 -12.77 11.46 10.20
CA VAL A 397 -14.22 11.26 10.07
C VAL A 397 -14.61 11.22 8.59
N ILE A 398 -14.12 12.14 7.76
CA ILE A 398 -14.38 12.14 6.31
C ILE A 398 -13.89 10.83 5.66
N ALA A 399 -12.69 10.37 6.00
CA ALA A 399 -12.20 9.08 5.53
C ALA A 399 -13.13 7.93 5.94
N GLY A 400 -13.61 7.92 7.18
CA GLY A 400 -14.57 6.92 7.66
C GLY A 400 -15.91 6.97 6.93
N LEU A 401 -16.44 8.17 6.65
CA LEU A 401 -17.68 8.35 5.89
C LEU A 401 -17.54 7.87 4.44
N LEU A 402 -16.41 8.11 3.80
CA LEU A 402 -16.10 7.55 2.46
C LEU A 402 -16.14 6.03 2.48
N LEU A 403 -15.60 5.38 3.52
CA LEU A 403 -15.72 3.92 3.70
C LEU A 403 -17.17 3.47 3.89
N GLY A 404 -18.00 4.25 4.57
CA GLY A 404 -19.43 4.02 4.66
C GLY A 404 -20.11 4.04 3.30
N GLY A 405 -19.76 5.00 2.44
CA GLY A 405 -20.21 5.05 1.04
C GLY A 405 -19.77 3.85 0.22
N SER A 406 -18.48 3.45 0.35
CA SER A 406 -17.96 2.23 -0.28
C SER A 406 -18.70 0.98 0.24
N ALA A 407 -18.93 0.88 1.56
CA ALA A 407 -19.70 -0.22 2.15
C ALA A 407 -21.12 -0.32 1.58
N TYR A 408 -21.81 0.80 1.45
CA TYR A 408 -23.13 0.82 0.83
C TYR A 408 -23.12 0.26 -0.60
N MET A 409 -22.11 0.62 -1.41
CA MET A 409 -21.95 0.05 -2.75
C MET A 409 -21.74 -1.47 -2.72
N PHE A 410 -20.98 -2.01 -1.76
CA PHE A 410 -20.82 -3.46 -1.60
C PHE A 410 -22.11 -4.16 -1.16
N ARG A 411 -22.97 -3.49 -0.38
CA ARG A 411 -24.30 -3.99 -0.07
C ARG A 411 -25.20 -4.07 -1.32
N GLU A 412 -25.10 -3.07 -2.20
CA GLU A 412 -25.84 -3.13 -3.48
C GLU A 412 -25.30 -4.26 -4.39
N LEU A 413 -23.97 -4.49 -4.41
CA LEU A 413 -23.38 -5.61 -5.14
C LEU A 413 -23.85 -6.98 -4.62
N GLU A 414 -24.09 -7.11 -3.32
CA GLU A 414 -24.69 -8.32 -2.74
C GLU A 414 -26.09 -8.60 -3.32
N ASN A 415 -26.89 -7.55 -3.54
CA ASN A 415 -28.24 -7.66 -4.09
C ASN A 415 -28.25 -7.93 -5.60
N MET A 416 -27.12 -7.75 -6.30
CA MET A 416 -26.95 -7.97 -7.74
C MET A 416 -26.40 -9.37 -8.07
N ALA A 417 -25.73 -10.02 -7.11
CA ALA A 417 -25.11 -11.34 -7.23
C ALA A 417 -26.11 -12.46 -6.89
#